data_b005e6529b550d1a89452d305eda7c50
#
_entry.id   b005e6529b550d1a89452d305eda7c50
#
_cell.length_a   1.000
_cell.length_b   1.000
_cell.length_c   1.000
_cell.angle_alpha   90.00
_cell.angle_beta   90.00
_cell.angle_gamma   90.00
#
_symmetry.space_group_name_H-M   'P 1'
#
loop_
_entity.id
_entity.type
_entity.pdbx_description
1 polymer ?
#
loop_
_entity_poly.entity_id
_entity_poly.type
_entity_poly.pdbx_seq_one_letter_code
_entity_poly.pdbx_strand_id
1 'polypeptide(L)'
;MSTVDLSSAAADLGIELPPHSTAQTTSTDADDDETLATQSLLLASSHHDVVALRDMLRSTPANVADAETGMTPLHAALRAFEADDGEEDKNRSTNGNTKSEEDQNKQHDDNDLARAAETVKLLLAHGAVWNDLDARGETPGCVAARLGLRECYALIVDAGVRAELLLARLDEYQVLGGGEDEDESDEDEDMAEDGDVNGDGVASGVVVGTNEEEETQKKDVNSTDYLASSLTFTADRLLDADANGVMMEWETGLMRRHAELLAPKPGLRVLNVGHGMGIIDGIFQEDARRPAAHHIIEAHPAVVARMRAQGWDKKPGVVIHEGRWQDVVAGLVEQNVVFDAIYFDTFAEEYKALRDFFGEYVIGLLDSEGRFGFFNGLGADRKVCYDVYTKIVEMDLFEAGFDTEWEEMPIPDLDANGEWEGVRRKYWVLDTYRLPTCKFIA
;
A
#
# COMPACT_ATOMS: atom_id res chain seq x y z
N MET A 1 -38.44 16.27 23.57
CA MET A 1 -38.58 17.53 24.38
C MET A 1 -38.91 18.62 23.42
N SER A 2 -40.03 19.32 23.68
CA SER A 2 -40.68 20.26 22.78
C SER A 2 -39.81 21.48 22.51
N THR A 3 -39.66 21.83 21.24
CA THR A 3 -39.11 23.13 20.82
C THR A 3 -40.07 24.24 21.24
N VAL A 4 -39.59 25.15 22.07
CA VAL A 4 -40.34 26.35 22.50
C VAL A 4 -40.30 27.34 21.35
N ASP A 5 -41.47 27.67 20.80
CA ASP A 5 -41.64 28.67 19.77
C ASP A 5 -41.49 30.07 20.38
N LEU A 6 -40.36 30.73 20.09
CA LEU A 6 -40.01 32.07 20.57
C LEU A 6 -40.78 33.20 19.84
N SER A 7 -41.54 32.90 18.80
CA SER A 7 -42.32 33.90 18.05
C SER A 7 -43.57 34.37 18.80
N SER A 8 -44.11 33.51 19.67
CA SER A 8 -45.31 33.83 20.50
C SER A 8 -45.00 34.76 21.67
N ALA A 9 -43.76 34.74 22.17
CA ALA A 9 -43.39 35.58 23.33
C ALA A 9 -43.06 37.04 22.98
N ALA A 10 -42.75 37.33 21.71
CA ALA A 10 -42.44 38.70 21.26
C ALA A 10 -43.71 39.54 20.98
N ALA A 11 -44.84 38.91 20.67
CA ALA A 11 -46.11 39.60 20.43
C ALA A 11 -46.75 40.18 21.69
N ASP A 12 -46.51 39.58 22.86
CA ASP A 12 -47.08 40.04 24.13
C ASP A 12 -46.28 41.21 24.76
N LEU A 13 -45.12 41.56 24.22
CA LEU A 13 -44.27 42.65 24.72
C LEU A 13 -44.23 43.89 23.79
N GLY A 14 -45.00 43.92 22.72
CA GLY A 14 -45.13 45.10 21.83
C GLY A 14 -43.79 45.50 21.14
N ILE A 15 -42.89 44.54 20.87
CA ILE A 15 -41.63 44.80 20.20
C ILE A 15 -41.79 44.42 18.71
N GLU A 16 -41.82 45.45 17.85
CA GLU A 16 -41.74 45.25 16.39
C GLU A 16 -40.31 44.80 16.02
N LEU A 17 -40.19 43.52 15.60
CA LEU A 17 -38.96 43.03 15.01
C LEU A 17 -38.88 43.54 13.55
N PRO A 18 -37.70 43.99 13.11
CA PRO A 18 -37.52 44.38 11.73
C PRO A 18 -37.75 43.19 10.78
N PRO A 19 -38.25 43.43 9.55
CA PRO A 19 -38.56 42.37 8.60
C PRO A 19 -37.28 41.52 8.32
N HIS A 20 -37.41 40.22 8.54
CA HIS A 20 -36.38 39.27 8.18
C HIS A 20 -36.13 39.34 6.66
N SER A 21 -35.06 40.02 6.29
CA SER A 21 -34.49 39.90 4.97
C SER A 21 -34.00 38.45 4.85
N THR A 22 -34.74 37.62 4.11
CA THR A 22 -34.26 36.36 3.60
C THR A 22 -33.18 36.65 2.56
N ALA A 23 -31.99 36.95 3.01
CA ALA A 23 -30.81 36.78 2.19
C ALA A 23 -30.57 35.26 2.06
N GLN A 24 -31.10 34.69 0.99
CA GLN A 24 -30.57 33.49 0.39
C GLN A 24 -29.16 33.87 -0.15
N THR A 25 -28.14 33.81 0.67
CA THR A 25 -26.74 33.81 0.24
C THR A 25 -26.43 32.38 -0.18
N THR A 26 -26.63 32.07 -1.41
CA THR A 26 -25.81 31.49 -2.45
C THR A 26 -24.61 30.67 -1.96
N SER A 27 -24.86 29.37 -1.77
CA SER A 27 -23.80 28.35 -1.71
C SER A 27 -23.04 28.23 -3.05
N THR A 28 -23.59 28.74 -4.14
CA THR A 28 -23.03 28.68 -5.51
C THR A 28 -21.77 29.54 -5.69
N ASP A 29 -21.68 30.71 -5.06
CA ASP A 29 -20.54 31.63 -5.28
C ASP A 29 -19.25 31.15 -4.62
N ALA A 30 -19.34 30.41 -3.49
CA ALA A 30 -18.18 29.86 -2.79
C ALA A 30 -17.64 28.60 -3.52
N ASP A 31 -18.53 27.77 -4.02
CA ASP A 31 -18.16 26.55 -4.77
C ASP A 31 -17.54 26.92 -6.14
N ASP A 32 -18.02 28.01 -6.77
CA ASP A 32 -17.46 28.51 -8.02
C ASP A 32 -16.07 29.11 -7.82
N ASP A 33 -15.81 29.82 -6.71
CA ASP A 33 -14.50 30.39 -6.37
C ASP A 33 -13.47 29.28 -6.06
N GLU A 34 -13.85 28.22 -5.34
CA GLU A 34 -12.98 27.09 -5.04
C GLU A 34 -12.64 26.29 -6.31
N THR A 35 -13.60 26.06 -7.18
CA THR A 35 -13.38 25.42 -8.49
C THR A 35 -12.45 26.23 -9.36
N LEU A 36 -12.59 27.56 -9.40
CA LEU A 36 -11.71 28.44 -10.16
C LEU A 36 -10.27 28.45 -9.62
N ALA A 37 -10.13 28.43 -8.29
CA ALA A 37 -8.82 28.34 -7.65
C ALA A 37 -8.11 27.02 -7.97
N THR A 38 -8.83 25.90 -7.91
CA THR A 38 -8.35 24.57 -8.29
C THR A 38 -7.89 24.54 -9.75
N GLN A 39 -8.72 24.99 -10.69
CA GLN A 39 -8.38 25.03 -12.11
C GLN A 39 -7.17 25.92 -12.40
N SER A 40 -7.06 27.06 -11.70
CA SER A 40 -5.92 27.95 -11.83
C SER A 40 -4.62 27.31 -11.35
N LEU A 41 -4.68 26.56 -10.25
CA LEU A 41 -3.54 25.83 -9.71
C LEU A 41 -3.11 24.68 -10.63
N LEU A 42 -4.06 23.93 -11.20
CA LEU A 42 -3.80 22.88 -12.19
C LEU A 42 -3.14 23.46 -13.45
N LEU A 43 -3.64 24.58 -13.96
CA LEU A 43 -3.07 25.26 -15.12
C LEU A 43 -1.65 25.78 -14.87
N ALA A 44 -1.41 26.42 -13.73
CA ALA A 44 -0.07 26.85 -13.34
C ALA A 44 0.89 25.67 -13.18
N SER A 45 0.41 24.53 -12.68
CA SER A 45 1.17 23.29 -12.55
C SER A 45 1.56 22.71 -13.91
N SER A 46 0.63 22.65 -14.86
CA SER A 46 0.89 22.15 -16.22
C SER A 46 1.85 23.04 -17.01
N HIS A 47 1.88 24.33 -16.73
CA HIS A 47 2.83 25.27 -17.34
C HIS A 47 4.17 25.37 -16.59
N HIS A 48 4.32 24.66 -15.46
CA HIS A 48 5.48 24.73 -14.58
C HIS A 48 5.81 26.17 -14.15
N ASP A 49 4.75 26.98 -13.89
CA ASP A 49 4.93 28.36 -13.41
C ASP A 49 5.16 28.39 -11.90
N VAL A 50 6.40 28.12 -11.51
CA VAL A 50 6.83 28.06 -10.11
C VAL A 50 6.55 29.36 -9.36
N VAL A 51 6.55 30.50 -10.04
CA VAL A 51 6.29 31.82 -9.41
C VAL A 51 4.80 31.93 -9.05
N ALA A 52 3.92 31.68 -10.01
CA ALA A 52 2.48 31.68 -9.78
C ALA A 52 2.08 30.64 -8.75
N LEU A 53 2.66 29.44 -8.81
CA LEU A 53 2.40 28.36 -7.85
C LEU A 53 2.74 28.75 -6.41
N ARG A 54 3.88 29.42 -6.16
CA ARG A 54 4.25 29.90 -4.82
C ARG A 54 3.26 30.89 -4.23
N ASP A 55 2.65 31.69 -5.06
CA ASP A 55 1.64 32.65 -4.59
C ASP A 55 0.29 31.96 -4.36
N MET A 56 -0.15 31.07 -5.26
CA MET A 56 -1.40 30.34 -5.12
C MET A 56 -1.41 29.37 -3.93
N LEU A 57 -0.30 28.67 -3.68
CA LEU A 57 -0.15 27.71 -2.58
C LEU A 57 -0.16 28.34 -1.18
N ARG A 58 -0.26 29.68 -1.07
CA ARG A 58 -0.49 30.36 0.21
C ARG A 58 -1.95 30.30 0.66
N SER A 59 -2.87 30.13 -0.29
CA SER A 59 -4.32 30.14 -0.05
C SER A 59 -5.04 28.89 -0.52
N THR A 60 -4.48 28.15 -1.47
CA THR A 60 -5.06 26.95 -2.05
C THR A 60 -4.19 25.74 -1.68
N PRO A 61 -4.76 24.66 -1.10
CA PRO A 61 -4.02 23.45 -0.78
C PRO A 61 -3.45 22.77 -2.02
N ALA A 62 -2.27 22.15 -1.88
CA ALA A 62 -1.60 21.46 -3.00
C ALA A 62 -2.25 20.09 -3.35
N ASN A 63 -3.14 19.59 -2.51
CA ASN A 63 -3.85 18.32 -2.67
C ASN A 63 -5.28 18.45 -3.20
N VAL A 64 -5.63 19.61 -3.78
CA VAL A 64 -6.91 19.76 -4.48
C VAL A 64 -6.95 18.85 -5.71
N ALA A 65 -8.16 18.44 -6.10
CA ALA A 65 -8.39 17.63 -7.30
C ALA A 65 -9.51 18.23 -8.14
N ASP A 66 -9.38 18.12 -9.45
CA ASP A 66 -10.44 18.45 -10.40
C ASP A 66 -11.60 17.45 -10.24
N ALA A 67 -12.80 17.94 -10.07
CA ALA A 67 -13.97 17.10 -9.74
C ALA A 67 -14.37 16.11 -10.86
N GLU A 68 -14.04 16.42 -12.12
CA GLU A 68 -14.39 15.58 -13.27
C GLU A 68 -13.32 14.53 -13.56
N THR A 69 -12.06 14.93 -13.49
CA THR A 69 -10.93 14.10 -13.91
C THR A 69 -10.16 13.48 -12.74
N GLY A 70 -10.40 13.92 -11.51
CA GLY A 70 -9.62 13.52 -10.35
C GLY A 70 -8.15 13.99 -10.38
N MET A 71 -7.75 14.76 -11.40
CA MET A 71 -6.37 15.22 -11.52
C MET A 71 -6.01 16.19 -10.40
N THR A 72 -4.90 15.90 -9.72
CA THR A 72 -4.26 16.81 -8.78
C THR A 72 -3.21 17.70 -9.48
N PRO A 73 -2.71 18.77 -8.83
CA PRO A 73 -1.62 19.57 -9.36
C PRO A 73 -0.37 18.75 -9.75
N LEU A 74 -0.06 17.67 -9.03
CA LEU A 74 1.01 16.73 -9.39
C LEU A 74 0.73 16.02 -10.72
N HIS A 75 -0.49 15.53 -10.93
CA HIS A 75 -0.89 14.92 -12.20
C HIS A 75 -0.78 15.95 -13.35
N ALA A 76 -1.29 17.15 -13.15
CA ALA A 76 -1.25 18.21 -14.18
C ALA A 76 0.19 18.56 -14.58
N ALA A 77 1.11 18.67 -13.61
CA ALA A 77 2.51 18.95 -13.89
C ALA A 77 3.18 17.85 -14.73
N LEU A 78 2.83 16.60 -14.51
CA LEU A 78 3.44 15.47 -15.21
C LEU A 78 2.80 15.21 -16.57
N ARG A 79 1.45 15.32 -16.66
CA ARG A 79 0.72 15.13 -17.92
C ARG A 79 0.97 16.22 -18.95
N ALA A 80 1.58 17.33 -18.57
CA ALA A 80 2.09 18.35 -19.50
C ALA A 80 3.09 17.79 -20.54
N PHE A 81 3.67 16.61 -20.28
CA PHE A 81 4.55 15.88 -21.19
C PHE A 81 3.85 14.79 -22.02
N GLU A 82 2.55 14.61 -21.84
CA GLU A 82 1.78 13.72 -22.73
C GLU A 82 1.72 14.36 -24.11
N ALA A 83 2.02 13.58 -25.16
CA ALA A 83 1.85 14.04 -26.53
C ALA A 83 0.36 14.33 -26.76
N ASP A 84 0.07 15.44 -27.40
CA ASP A 84 -1.30 15.76 -27.82
C ASP A 84 -1.69 14.78 -28.93
N ASP A 85 -2.52 13.77 -28.61
CA ASP A 85 -2.99 12.74 -29.54
C ASP A 85 -3.90 13.29 -30.67
N GLY A 86 -4.00 14.60 -30.77
CA GLY A 86 -4.84 15.34 -31.69
C GLY A 86 -4.11 16.15 -32.73
N GLU A 87 -3.25 15.53 -33.55
CA GLU A 87 -3.01 15.82 -34.96
C GLU A 87 -1.82 14.99 -35.48
N GLU A 88 -2.12 13.93 -36.23
CA GLU A 88 -1.13 13.37 -37.18
C GLU A 88 -0.76 14.46 -38.17
N ASP A 89 0.28 15.21 -37.87
CA ASP A 89 0.90 16.12 -38.84
C ASP A 89 1.65 15.32 -39.90
N LYS A 90 0.88 14.88 -40.91
CA LYS A 90 1.35 14.14 -42.10
C LYS A 90 2.27 14.98 -42.99
N ASN A 91 2.88 16.03 -42.48
CA ASN A 91 3.68 16.95 -43.31
C ASN A 91 5.07 17.26 -42.75
N ARG A 92 5.77 16.29 -42.14
CA ARG A 92 7.20 16.44 -41.89
C ARG A 92 7.98 15.98 -43.11
N SER A 93 8.01 16.87 -44.10
CA SER A 93 8.87 16.79 -45.28
C SER A 93 10.33 16.70 -44.85
N THR A 94 10.98 15.59 -45.22
CA THR A 94 12.42 15.40 -45.18
C THR A 94 13.14 16.56 -45.88
N ASN A 95 13.72 17.46 -45.08
CA ASN A 95 14.79 18.33 -45.61
C ASN A 95 15.95 18.33 -44.60
N GLY A 96 17.06 17.73 -45.03
CA GLY A 96 18.27 17.61 -44.26
C GLY A 96 18.94 18.93 -44.01
N ASN A 97 19.24 19.22 -42.81
CA ASN A 97 20.36 19.96 -42.21
C ASN A 97 19.97 20.39 -40.80
N THR A 98 20.62 20.05 -39.75
CA THR A 98 21.82 20.60 -39.13
C THR A 98 21.94 20.01 -37.72
N LYS A 99 23.11 19.59 -37.33
CA LYS A 99 23.49 19.19 -35.96
C LYS A 99 23.20 20.24 -34.88
N SER A 100 22.94 21.50 -35.27
CA SER A 100 22.61 22.59 -34.35
C SER A 100 21.17 22.59 -33.87
N GLU A 101 20.23 21.98 -34.61
CA GLU A 101 18.80 21.92 -34.21
C GLU A 101 18.53 20.78 -33.23
N GLU A 102 19.26 19.65 -33.36
CA GLU A 102 19.18 18.55 -32.40
C GLU A 102 19.74 18.93 -31.02
N ASP A 103 20.81 19.73 -30.96
CA ASP A 103 21.39 20.19 -29.70
C ASP A 103 20.53 21.27 -29.03
N GLN A 104 19.84 22.12 -29.79
CA GLN A 104 18.91 23.11 -29.25
C GLN A 104 17.61 22.49 -28.78
N ASN A 105 17.10 21.47 -29.47
CA ASN A 105 15.90 20.74 -29.06
C ASN A 105 16.15 19.91 -27.80
N LYS A 106 17.33 19.27 -27.67
CA LYS A 106 17.74 18.58 -26.42
C LYS A 106 17.85 19.55 -25.23
N GLN A 107 18.35 20.74 -25.44
CA GLN A 107 18.53 21.73 -24.37
C GLN A 107 17.22 22.35 -23.93
N HIS A 108 16.23 22.42 -24.82
CA HIS A 108 14.87 22.86 -24.47
C HIS A 108 14.15 21.77 -23.64
N ASP A 109 14.24 20.49 -24.03
CA ASP A 109 13.70 19.36 -23.29
C ASP A 109 14.31 19.23 -21.89
N ASP A 110 15.61 19.42 -21.74
CA ASP A 110 16.31 19.38 -20.45
C ASP A 110 15.87 20.52 -19.50
N ASN A 111 15.61 21.71 -20.02
CA ASN A 111 15.14 22.84 -19.22
C ASN A 111 13.68 22.64 -18.75
N ASP A 112 12.82 22.08 -19.60
CA ASP A 112 11.43 21.79 -19.25
C ASP A 112 11.34 20.66 -18.21
N LEU A 113 12.18 19.64 -18.34
CA LEU A 113 12.32 18.59 -17.33
C LEU A 113 12.77 19.11 -15.97
N ALA A 114 13.75 20.04 -15.96
CA ALA A 114 14.22 20.66 -14.72
C ALA A 114 13.12 21.53 -14.06
N ARG A 115 12.32 22.26 -14.86
CA ARG A 115 11.18 23.06 -14.36
C ARG A 115 10.06 22.15 -13.80
N ALA A 116 9.79 21.02 -14.46
CA ALA A 116 8.87 20.03 -13.96
C ALA A 116 9.31 19.45 -12.60
N ALA A 117 10.58 19.10 -12.48
CA ALA A 117 11.14 18.63 -11.21
C ALA A 117 11.05 19.68 -10.10
N GLU A 118 11.29 20.98 -10.40
CA GLU A 118 11.10 22.06 -9.44
C GLU A 118 9.63 22.22 -9.04
N THR A 119 8.71 22.09 -9.99
CA THR A 119 7.27 22.15 -9.75
C THR A 119 6.81 20.99 -8.84
N VAL A 120 7.19 19.77 -9.17
CA VAL A 120 6.89 18.56 -8.36
C VAL A 120 7.42 18.73 -6.94
N LYS A 121 8.67 19.17 -6.79
CA LYS A 121 9.30 19.42 -5.50
C LYS A 121 8.56 20.49 -4.70
N LEU A 122 8.10 21.56 -5.34
CA LEU A 122 7.34 22.62 -4.70
C LEU A 122 5.98 22.11 -4.21
N LEU A 123 5.24 21.40 -5.04
CA LEU A 123 3.93 20.83 -4.70
C LEU A 123 4.02 19.85 -3.53
N LEU A 124 5.00 18.92 -3.56
CA LEU A 124 5.24 17.98 -2.47
C LEU A 124 5.63 18.68 -1.16
N ALA A 125 6.41 19.77 -1.23
CA ALA A 125 6.77 20.57 -0.05
C ALA A 125 5.58 21.31 0.55
N HIS A 126 4.48 21.50 -0.21
CA HIS A 126 3.23 22.15 0.25
C HIS A 126 2.12 21.13 0.55
N GLY A 127 2.45 19.85 0.69
CA GLY A 127 1.52 18.81 1.15
C GLY A 127 0.71 18.14 0.03
N ALA A 128 1.17 18.20 -1.21
CA ALA A 128 0.57 17.39 -2.28
C ALA A 128 0.70 15.90 -1.93
N VAL A 129 -0.38 15.15 -2.05
CA VAL A 129 -0.43 13.71 -1.76
C VAL A 129 0.23 12.96 -2.92
N TRP A 130 1.19 12.10 -2.59
CA TRP A 130 2.06 11.44 -3.57
C TRP A 130 1.38 10.31 -4.35
N ASN A 131 0.32 9.71 -3.79
CA ASN A 131 -0.36 8.51 -4.28
C ASN A 131 -1.86 8.67 -4.58
N ASP A 132 -2.38 9.89 -4.65
CA ASP A 132 -3.75 10.16 -5.07
C ASP A 132 -4.02 9.56 -6.45
N LEU A 133 -5.23 9.06 -6.66
CA LEU A 133 -5.67 8.49 -7.92
C LEU A 133 -6.48 9.51 -8.73
N ASP A 134 -6.18 9.59 -10.02
CA ASP A 134 -7.06 10.27 -10.96
C ASP A 134 -8.20 9.36 -11.46
N ALA A 135 -9.11 9.88 -12.28
CA ALA A 135 -10.23 9.11 -12.84
C ALA A 135 -9.78 7.94 -13.76
N ARG A 136 -8.50 7.89 -14.17
CA ARG A 136 -7.94 6.76 -14.92
C ARG A 136 -7.32 5.70 -13.99
N GLY A 137 -7.34 5.93 -12.67
CA GLY A 137 -6.72 5.07 -11.67
C GLY A 137 -5.19 5.16 -11.66
N GLU A 138 -4.59 6.22 -12.23
CA GLU A 138 -3.16 6.46 -12.17
C GLU A 138 -2.81 7.38 -10.99
N THR A 139 -1.70 7.08 -10.31
CA THR A 139 -1.08 8.04 -9.38
C THR A 139 -0.11 8.96 -10.14
N PRO A 140 0.29 10.12 -9.56
CA PRO A 140 1.34 10.96 -10.17
C PRO A 140 2.61 10.17 -10.48
N GLY A 141 3.01 9.24 -9.57
CA GLY A 141 4.15 8.36 -9.80
C GLY A 141 3.98 7.40 -10.98
N CYS A 142 2.78 6.84 -11.20
CA CYS A 142 2.48 6.03 -12.38
C CYS A 142 2.64 6.83 -13.66
N VAL A 143 2.12 8.07 -13.70
CA VAL A 143 2.27 8.98 -14.84
C VAL A 143 3.75 9.28 -15.11
N ALA A 144 4.52 9.64 -14.07
CA ALA A 144 5.94 9.92 -14.21
C ALA A 144 6.75 8.73 -14.74
N ALA A 145 6.43 7.50 -14.24
CA ALA A 145 7.07 6.28 -14.71
C ALA A 145 6.76 5.98 -16.17
N ARG A 146 5.48 6.08 -16.57
CA ARG A 146 5.03 5.85 -17.95
C ARG A 146 5.65 6.83 -18.94
N LEU A 147 5.81 8.09 -18.55
CA LEU A 147 6.40 9.13 -19.39
C LEU A 147 7.94 9.17 -19.33
N GLY A 148 8.56 8.32 -18.52
CA GLY A 148 10.02 8.26 -18.37
C GLY A 148 10.63 9.48 -17.65
N LEU A 149 9.86 10.23 -16.87
CA LEU A 149 10.24 11.41 -16.12
C LEU A 149 11.00 11.02 -14.82
N ARG A 150 12.22 10.50 -14.98
CA ARG A 150 12.98 9.82 -13.91
C ARG A 150 13.19 10.67 -12.66
N GLU A 151 13.52 11.97 -12.84
CA GLU A 151 13.77 12.87 -11.70
C GLU A 151 12.47 13.14 -10.93
N CYS A 152 11.36 13.44 -11.62
CA CYS A 152 10.05 13.60 -11.00
C CYS A 152 9.61 12.35 -10.27
N TYR A 153 9.80 11.18 -10.89
CA TYR A 153 9.51 9.88 -10.27
C TYR A 153 10.28 9.67 -8.97
N ALA A 154 11.59 9.93 -8.98
CA ALA A 154 12.44 9.80 -7.79
C ALA A 154 11.98 10.74 -6.66
N LEU A 155 11.60 11.98 -6.97
CA LEU A 155 11.07 12.94 -6.00
C LEU A 155 9.75 12.45 -5.36
N ILE A 156 8.87 11.84 -6.16
CA ILE A 156 7.60 11.28 -5.67
C ILE A 156 7.85 10.07 -4.77
N VAL A 157 8.72 9.15 -5.17
CA VAL A 157 9.10 8.00 -4.34
C VAL A 157 9.70 8.45 -3.02
N ASP A 158 10.62 9.43 -3.03
CA ASP A 158 11.23 9.95 -1.80
C ASP A 158 10.22 10.68 -0.91
N ALA A 159 9.20 11.32 -1.49
CA ALA A 159 8.10 11.91 -0.74
C ALA A 159 7.21 10.83 -0.11
N GLY A 160 6.91 9.77 -0.86
CA GLY A 160 6.16 8.61 -0.35
C GLY A 160 6.85 7.97 0.84
N VAL A 161 8.15 7.67 0.73
CA VAL A 161 8.92 7.10 1.85
C VAL A 161 8.85 8.00 3.10
N ARG A 162 9.01 9.32 2.94
CA ARG A 162 8.91 10.25 4.09
C ARG A 162 7.51 10.28 4.70
N ALA A 163 6.47 10.25 3.87
CA ALA A 163 5.08 10.27 4.31
C ALA A 163 4.74 9.00 5.11
N GLU A 164 5.05 7.83 4.57
CA GLU A 164 4.77 6.54 5.21
C GLU A 164 5.55 6.36 6.52
N LEU A 165 6.84 6.73 6.56
CA LEU A 165 7.63 6.70 7.79
C LEU A 165 7.09 7.66 8.86
N LEU A 166 6.55 8.82 8.45
CA LEU A 166 5.93 9.75 9.39
C LEU A 166 4.61 9.19 9.95
N LEU A 167 3.76 8.61 9.08
CA LEU A 167 2.51 7.98 9.47
C LEU A 167 2.75 6.82 10.43
N ALA A 168 3.69 5.93 10.12
CA ALA A 168 4.06 4.81 11.00
C ALA A 168 4.48 5.28 12.41
N ARG A 169 5.20 6.40 12.50
CA ARG A 169 5.58 6.97 13.81
C ARG A 169 4.42 7.62 14.54
N LEU A 170 3.47 8.23 13.81
CA LEU A 170 2.27 8.82 14.44
C LEU A 170 1.36 7.76 15.03
N ASP A 171 1.24 6.60 14.40
CA ASP A 171 0.48 5.46 14.92
C ASP A 171 1.09 4.88 16.21
N GLU A 172 2.40 5.02 16.40
CA GLU A 172 3.10 4.63 17.64
C GLU A 172 2.91 5.64 18.78
N TYR A 173 2.56 6.90 18.49
CA TYR A 173 2.24 7.90 19.48
C TYR A 173 0.80 7.72 19.99
N GLN A 174 0.60 6.87 21.00
CA GLN A 174 -0.63 6.89 21.78
C GLN A 174 -0.72 8.25 22.49
N VAL A 175 -1.90 8.89 22.39
CA VAL A 175 -2.17 10.17 23.05
C VAL A 175 -1.99 9.98 24.57
N LEU A 176 -0.87 10.41 25.08
CA LEU A 176 -0.65 10.60 26.54
C LEU A 176 -1.52 11.78 26.99
N GLY A 177 -2.81 11.55 27.21
CA GLY A 177 -3.69 12.66 27.60
C GLY A 177 -5.16 12.30 27.70
N GLY A 178 -5.49 11.27 28.42
CA GLY A 178 -6.80 11.04 28.99
C GLY A 178 -6.60 10.60 30.43
N GLY A 179 -6.25 11.54 31.31
CA GLY A 179 -6.38 11.30 32.75
C GLY A 179 -7.86 11.09 33.02
N GLU A 180 -8.28 9.85 33.19
CA GLU A 180 -9.53 9.55 33.87
C GLU A 180 -9.35 9.97 35.32
N ASP A 181 -10.11 11.00 35.73
CA ASP A 181 -10.33 11.30 37.13
C ASP A 181 -11.00 10.06 37.74
N GLU A 182 -10.22 9.29 38.52
CA GLU A 182 -10.74 8.21 39.34
C GLU A 182 -11.61 8.85 40.45
N ASP A 183 -12.92 8.91 40.21
CA ASP A 183 -13.91 9.04 41.29
C ASP A 183 -14.25 7.63 41.77
N GLU A 184 -13.67 7.26 42.92
CA GLU A 184 -14.07 6.13 43.73
C GLU A 184 -15.55 6.25 44.12
N SER A 185 -16.39 5.31 43.71
CA SER A 185 -17.60 4.97 44.44
C SER A 185 -17.91 3.47 44.23
N ASP A 186 -17.87 2.79 45.37
CA ASP A 186 -18.19 1.40 45.60
C ASP A 186 -19.61 0.99 45.12
N GLU A 187 -19.72 -0.31 44.92
CA GLU A 187 -20.86 -1.26 45.10
C GLU A 187 -21.53 -1.85 43.87
N ASP A 188 -21.24 -3.14 43.76
CA ASP A 188 -22.13 -4.30 43.56
C ASP A 188 -22.72 -4.73 42.18
N GLU A 189 -22.29 -5.95 41.83
CA GLU A 189 -23.06 -7.08 41.28
C GLU A 189 -23.50 -7.14 39.79
N ASP A 190 -22.94 -8.18 39.19
CA ASP A 190 -23.56 -9.15 38.24
C ASP A 190 -24.17 -8.66 36.91
N MET A 191 -23.54 -9.04 35.87
CA MET A 191 -24.05 -9.91 34.78
C MET A 191 -23.20 -9.73 33.49
N ALA A 192 -22.83 -10.84 32.94
CA ALA A 192 -22.16 -10.98 31.65
C ALA A 192 -23.02 -10.44 30.50
N GLU A 193 -22.40 -9.69 29.59
CA GLU A 193 -22.74 -9.71 28.17
C GLU A 193 -21.55 -9.23 27.35
N ASP A 194 -21.24 -10.03 26.33
CA ASP A 194 -20.24 -9.83 25.29
C ASP A 194 -20.37 -8.43 24.67
N GLY A 195 -19.32 -7.66 24.71
CA GLY A 195 -19.19 -6.38 24.01
C GLY A 195 -17.87 -6.32 23.26
N ASP A 196 -17.94 -6.77 22.02
CA ASP A 196 -16.92 -6.66 20.97
C ASP A 196 -16.56 -5.18 20.75
N VAL A 197 -15.39 -4.75 21.20
CA VAL A 197 -14.87 -3.42 20.93
C VAL A 197 -13.96 -3.51 19.72
N ASN A 198 -14.56 -3.35 18.54
CA ASN A 198 -13.86 -3.14 17.29
C ASN A 198 -13.01 -1.87 17.37
N GLY A 199 -11.71 -2.04 17.45
CA GLY A 199 -10.74 -1.01 17.16
C GLY A 199 -10.61 -0.86 15.65
N ASP A 200 -11.30 0.12 15.07
CA ASP A 200 -11.14 0.53 13.68
C ASP A 200 -9.72 1.06 13.46
N GLY A 201 -8.85 0.21 12.93
CA GLY A 201 -7.58 0.61 12.33
C GLY A 201 -7.87 1.29 10.99
N VAL A 202 -7.78 2.61 10.98
CA VAL A 202 -8.00 3.44 9.79
C VAL A 202 -6.84 3.21 8.83
N ALA A 203 -7.05 2.38 7.81
CA ALA A 203 -6.22 2.42 6.61
C ALA A 203 -6.34 3.83 6.02
N SER A 204 -5.22 4.59 6.05
CA SER A 204 -5.19 5.99 5.63
C SER A 204 -5.37 6.11 4.12
N GLY A 205 -6.60 6.23 3.71
CA GLY A 205 -7.04 6.82 2.47
C GLY A 205 -8.10 7.84 2.83
N VAL A 206 -7.70 9.09 3.06
CA VAL A 206 -8.66 10.19 3.25
C VAL A 206 -9.38 10.41 1.93
N VAL A 207 -10.55 9.80 1.78
CA VAL A 207 -11.53 10.17 0.76
C VAL A 207 -12.58 11.04 1.45
N VAL A 208 -12.47 12.35 1.30
CA VAL A 208 -13.56 13.28 1.56
C VAL A 208 -14.26 13.57 0.24
N GLY A 209 -15.45 13.02 0.06
CA GLY A 209 -16.28 13.32 -1.08
C GLY A 209 -17.61 12.58 -0.98
N THR A 210 -18.62 13.26 -0.42
CA THR A 210 -20.00 12.81 -0.38
C THR A 210 -20.61 12.82 -1.79
N ASN A 211 -20.96 11.66 -2.32
CA ASN A 211 -22.11 11.51 -3.22
C ASN A 211 -22.66 10.10 -3.04
N GLU A 212 -23.89 10.03 -2.54
CA GLU A 212 -24.71 8.84 -2.44
C GLU A 212 -25.18 8.43 -3.86
N GLU A 213 -24.38 7.59 -4.51
CA GLU A 213 -24.88 6.69 -5.56
C GLU A 213 -24.17 5.34 -5.31
N GLU A 214 -24.93 4.23 -5.38
CA GLU A 214 -24.52 2.88 -5.10
C GLU A 214 -23.35 2.42 -6.01
N GLU A 215 -22.14 2.87 -5.73
CA GLU A 215 -20.95 2.10 -6.03
C GLU A 215 -20.77 1.11 -4.88
N THR A 216 -20.89 -0.17 -5.16
CA THR A 216 -20.44 -1.24 -4.28
C THR A 216 -18.98 -0.95 -3.91
N GLN A 217 -18.76 -0.31 -2.74
CA GLN A 217 -17.45 -0.07 -2.20
C GLN A 217 -16.72 -1.41 -2.22
N LYS A 218 -15.65 -1.48 -3.01
CA LYS A 218 -14.77 -2.65 -3.02
C LYS A 218 -14.16 -2.75 -1.63
N LYS A 219 -14.76 -3.58 -0.78
CA LYS A 219 -14.26 -3.84 0.56
C LYS A 219 -12.81 -4.32 0.45
N ASP A 220 -11.89 -3.66 1.15
CA ASP A 220 -10.51 -4.11 1.21
C ASP A 220 -10.44 -5.48 1.89
N VAL A 221 -9.51 -6.30 1.42
CA VAL A 221 -9.28 -7.64 1.98
C VAL A 221 -8.54 -7.47 3.30
N ASN A 222 -9.10 -7.99 4.38
CA ASN A 222 -8.44 -8.02 5.69
C ASN A 222 -8.27 -9.45 6.20
N SER A 223 -7.35 -9.64 7.12
CA SER A 223 -6.99 -10.95 7.66
C SER A 223 -8.18 -11.65 8.35
N THR A 224 -9.03 -10.92 9.08
CA THR A 224 -10.17 -11.51 9.80
C THR A 224 -11.21 -12.06 8.83
N ASP A 225 -11.58 -11.29 7.81
CA ASP A 225 -12.53 -11.71 6.78
C ASP A 225 -11.96 -12.89 5.96
N TYR A 226 -10.66 -12.84 5.64
CA TYR A 226 -9.99 -13.93 4.95
C TYR A 226 -10.06 -15.24 5.74
N LEU A 227 -9.71 -15.23 7.03
CA LEU A 227 -9.71 -16.42 7.87
C LEU A 227 -11.10 -17.03 8.07
N ALA A 228 -12.16 -16.22 7.96
CA ALA A 228 -13.56 -16.67 8.00
C ALA A 228 -14.10 -17.07 6.63
N SER A 229 -13.39 -16.80 5.54
CA SER A 229 -13.87 -17.00 4.17
C SER A 229 -13.79 -18.47 3.73
N SER A 230 -14.58 -18.82 2.73
CA SER A 230 -14.42 -20.10 2.03
C SER A 230 -13.37 -19.99 0.95
N LEU A 231 -12.47 -20.99 0.86
CA LEU A 231 -11.41 -21.00 -0.14
C LEU A 231 -11.72 -21.91 -1.32
N THR A 232 -11.36 -21.48 -2.52
CA THR A 232 -11.40 -22.29 -3.74
C THR A 232 -10.00 -22.69 -4.15
N PHE A 233 -9.72 -23.98 -4.15
CA PHE A 233 -8.44 -24.56 -4.57
C PHE A 233 -8.58 -25.16 -5.95
N THR A 234 -7.77 -24.69 -6.88
CA THR A 234 -7.58 -25.34 -8.19
C THR A 234 -6.16 -25.88 -8.32
N ALA A 235 -5.76 -26.32 -9.51
CA ALA A 235 -4.39 -26.83 -9.73
C ALA A 235 -3.38 -25.67 -9.77
N ASP A 236 -3.82 -24.50 -10.21
CA ASP A 236 -2.99 -23.34 -10.56
C ASP A 236 -3.19 -22.12 -9.63
N ARG A 237 -4.23 -22.14 -8.78
CA ARG A 237 -4.52 -20.99 -7.92
C ARG A 237 -5.31 -21.32 -6.65
N LEU A 238 -5.15 -20.47 -5.67
CA LEU A 238 -5.93 -20.39 -4.45
C LEU A 238 -6.66 -19.06 -4.43
N LEU A 239 -7.98 -19.09 -4.34
CA LEU A 239 -8.83 -17.90 -4.28
C LEU A 239 -9.65 -17.88 -2.99
N ASP A 240 -9.90 -16.68 -2.48
CA ASP A 240 -10.86 -16.46 -1.38
C ASP A 240 -12.32 -16.44 -1.88
N ALA A 241 -13.27 -16.18 -0.98
CA ALA A 241 -14.71 -16.16 -1.30
C ALA A 241 -15.08 -15.07 -2.33
N ASP A 242 -14.33 -14.00 -2.37
CA ASP A 242 -14.54 -12.86 -3.27
C ASP A 242 -13.75 -12.98 -4.58
N ALA A 243 -13.16 -14.15 -4.84
CA ALA A 243 -12.27 -14.41 -5.98
C ALA A 243 -11.00 -13.55 -6.01
N ASN A 244 -10.49 -13.10 -4.85
CA ASN A 244 -9.14 -12.54 -4.79
C ASN A 244 -8.10 -13.65 -4.87
N GLY A 245 -6.99 -13.40 -5.56
CA GLY A 245 -5.86 -14.31 -5.60
C GLY A 245 -5.13 -14.33 -4.26
N VAL A 246 -5.12 -15.49 -3.60
CA VAL A 246 -4.36 -15.71 -2.36
C VAL A 246 -2.96 -16.20 -2.69
N MET A 247 -2.83 -17.14 -3.63
CA MET A 247 -1.56 -17.67 -4.14
C MET A 247 -1.78 -18.26 -5.53
N MET A 248 -0.83 -18.10 -6.43
CA MET A 248 -0.94 -18.54 -7.82
C MET A 248 0.31 -19.27 -8.31
N GLU A 249 0.15 -20.18 -9.27
CA GLU A 249 1.24 -21.05 -9.76
C GLU A 249 2.38 -20.24 -10.43
N TRP A 250 2.09 -19.07 -10.99
CA TRP A 250 3.11 -18.22 -11.60
C TRP A 250 4.23 -17.82 -10.63
N GLU A 251 3.95 -17.80 -9.32
CA GLU A 251 4.91 -17.50 -8.26
C GLU A 251 5.94 -18.62 -8.03
N THR A 252 5.72 -19.82 -8.61
CA THR A 252 6.59 -20.98 -8.39
C THR A 252 8.07 -20.69 -8.67
N GLY A 253 8.36 -19.88 -9.69
CA GLY A 253 9.72 -19.48 -10.02
C GLY A 253 10.37 -18.64 -8.93
N LEU A 254 9.61 -17.72 -8.33
CA LEU A 254 10.03 -16.87 -7.21
C LEU A 254 10.26 -17.71 -5.95
N MET A 255 9.27 -18.56 -5.61
CA MET A 255 9.34 -19.45 -4.46
C MET A 255 10.54 -20.39 -4.53
N ARG A 256 10.85 -20.91 -5.71
CA ARG A 256 12.03 -21.74 -5.95
C ARG A 256 13.31 -20.97 -5.67
N ARG A 257 13.40 -19.73 -6.14
CA ARG A 257 14.59 -18.90 -5.90
C ARG A 257 14.76 -18.53 -4.43
N HIS A 258 13.68 -18.18 -3.74
CA HIS A 258 13.69 -17.99 -2.29
C HIS A 258 14.22 -19.25 -1.57
N ALA A 259 13.66 -20.41 -1.89
CA ALA A 259 14.09 -21.67 -1.25
C ALA A 259 15.58 -22.01 -1.54
N GLU A 260 16.10 -21.67 -2.71
CA GLU A 260 17.51 -21.85 -3.07
C GLU A 260 18.44 -20.98 -2.24
N LEU A 261 18.06 -19.74 -2.01
CA LEU A 261 18.85 -18.80 -1.25
C LEU A 261 18.76 -19.06 0.26
N LEU A 262 17.58 -19.39 0.77
CA LEU A 262 17.34 -19.61 2.18
C LEU A 262 17.86 -20.98 2.65
N ALA A 263 17.59 -22.04 1.87
CA ALA A 263 17.98 -23.41 2.21
C ALA A 263 18.88 -24.02 1.11
N PRO A 264 20.14 -23.59 0.98
CA PRO A 264 21.04 -24.04 -0.10
C PRO A 264 21.51 -25.49 0.02
N LYS A 265 21.27 -26.15 1.13
CA LYS A 265 21.69 -27.53 1.43
C LYS A 265 20.63 -28.26 2.27
N PRO A 266 20.60 -29.59 2.23
CA PRO A 266 19.68 -30.35 3.08
C PRO A 266 20.11 -30.32 4.55
N GLY A 267 19.20 -30.72 5.44
CA GLY A 267 19.45 -30.89 6.86
C GLY A 267 19.33 -29.62 7.71
N LEU A 268 18.86 -28.52 7.12
CA LEU A 268 18.62 -27.26 7.84
C LEU A 268 17.30 -27.32 8.63
N ARG A 269 17.15 -26.43 9.59
CA ARG A 269 15.90 -26.16 10.32
C ARG A 269 15.20 -25.00 9.61
N VAL A 270 13.99 -25.24 9.12
CA VAL A 270 13.23 -24.27 8.31
C VAL A 270 11.93 -23.91 9.01
N LEU A 271 11.62 -22.63 9.09
CA LEU A 271 10.31 -22.11 9.43
C LEU A 271 9.68 -21.44 8.20
N ASN A 272 8.47 -21.84 7.86
CA ASN A 272 7.64 -21.15 6.90
C ASN A 272 6.39 -20.59 7.61
N VAL A 273 6.08 -19.31 7.37
CA VAL A 273 4.87 -18.63 7.87
C VAL A 273 3.96 -18.35 6.68
N GLY A 274 2.82 -19.05 6.63
CA GLY A 274 1.91 -19.08 5.49
C GLY A 274 2.19 -20.25 4.54
N HIS A 275 1.24 -21.20 4.48
CA HIS A 275 1.38 -22.37 3.59
C HIS A 275 0.73 -22.16 2.22
N GLY A 276 -0.50 -21.60 2.20
CA GLY A 276 -1.26 -21.38 0.98
C GLY A 276 -1.45 -22.65 0.15
N MET A 277 -0.89 -22.68 -1.06
CA MET A 277 -0.85 -23.85 -1.93
C MET A 277 0.28 -24.82 -1.56
N GLY A 278 1.22 -24.42 -0.73
CA GLY A 278 2.38 -25.20 -0.31
C GLY A 278 3.50 -25.24 -1.35
N ILE A 279 3.60 -24.22 -2.19
CA ILE A 279 4.59 -24.17 -3.28
C ILE A 279 5.99 -24.19 -2.68
N ILE A 280 6.33 -23.24 -1.81
CA ILE A 280 7.68 -23.14 -1.22
C ILE A 280 7.97 -24.34 -0.31
N ASP A 281 6.98 -24.78 0.48
CA ASP A 281 7.12 -25.94 1.36
C ASP A 281 7.40 -27.21 0.56
N GLY A 282 6.75 -27.38 -0.60
CA GLY A 282 7.03 -28.48 -1.53
C GLY A 282 8.46 -28.45 -2.05
N ILE A 283 8.96 -27.27 -2.38
CA ILE A 283 10.34 -27.07 -2.87
C ILE A 283 11.35 -27.36 -1.75
N PHE A 284 11.08 -26.92 -0.50
CA PHE A 284 11.94 -27.27 0.65
C PHE A 284 11.99 -28.79 0.88
N GLN A 285 10.93 -29.53 0.60
CA GLN A 285 10.90 -31.00 0.77
C GLN A 285 11.59 -31.77 -0.38
N GLU A 286 12.08 -31.12 -1.41
CA GLU A 286 12.92 -31.76 -2.42
C GLU A 286 14.23 -32.31 -1.81
N ASP A 287 14.75 -33.42 -2.33
CA ASP A 287 15.94 -34.11 -1.77
C ASP A 287 17.17 -33.17 -1.64
N ALA A 288 17.31 -32.22 -2.55
CA ALA A 288 18.41 -31.27 -2.56
C ALA A 288 18.39 -30.29 -1.36
N ARG A 289 17.23 -30.10 -0.72
CA ARG A 289 17.02 -29.10 0.34
C ARG A 289 16.34 -29.65 1.58
N ARG A 290 15.87 -30.91 1.54
CA ARG A 290 15.02 -31.49 2.59
C ARG A 290 15.51 -31.11 3.99
N PRO A 291 14.71 -30.36 4.78
CA PRO A 291 15.07 -29.96 6.13
C PRO A 291 15.16 -31.14 7.09
N ALA A 292 15.98 -31.00 8.13
CA ALA A 292 15.96 -31.89 9.29
C ALA A 292 14.74 -31.59 10.18
N ALA A 293 14.35 -30.32 10.27
CA ALA A 293 13.11 -29.87 10.90
C ALA A 293 12.46 -28.82 10.01
N HIS A 294 11.16 -28.96 9.75
CA HIS A 294 10.37 -28.08 8.91
C HIS A 294 9.11 -27.67 9.65
N HIS A 295 9.11 -26.51 10.23
CA HIS A 295 7.96 -25.94 10.93
C HIS A 295 7.18 -25.07 9.94
N ILE A 296 5.84 -25.24 9.93
CA ILE A 296 4.94 -24.51 9.05
C ILE A 296 3.84 -23.92 9.92
N ILE A 297 3.70 -22.61 9.92
CA ILE A 297 2.61 -21.90 10.59
C ILE A 297 1.53 -21.59 9.54
N GLU A 298 0.30 -21.99 9.80
CA GLU A 298 -0.84 -21.74 8.91
C GLU A 298 -2.07 -21.39 9.73
N ALA A 299 -2.68 -20.25 9.40
CA ALA A 299 -3.81 -19.74 10.14
C ALA A 299 -5.16 -20.17 9.57
N HIS A 300 -5.27 -20.38 8.24
CA HIS A 300 -6.55 -20.67 7.64
C HIS A 300 -6.97 -22.13 7.81
N PRO A 301 -8.13 -22.43 8.46
CA PRO A 301 -8.54 -23.80 8.79
C PRO A 301 -8.68 -24.71 7.55
N ALA A 302 -9.16 -24.16 6.42
CA ALA A 302 -9.32 -24.93 5.19
C ALA A 302 -7.97 -25.33 4.58
N VAL A 303 -6.94 -24.46 4.68
CA VAL A 303 -5.56 -24.77 4.26
C VAL A 303 -4.98 -25.87 5.14
N VAL A 304 -5.11 -25.75 6.47
CA VAL A 304 -4.66 -26.78 7.43
C VAL A 304 -5.34 -28.14 7.16
N ALA A 305 -6.63 -28.15 6.92
CA ALA A 305 -7.36 -29.38 6.57
C ALA A 305 -6.81 -30.02 5.27
N ARG A 306 -6.49 -29.19 4.25
CA ARG A 306 -5.88 -29.63 3.00
C ARG A 306 -4.47 -30.17 3.23
N MET A 307 -3.63 -29.51 4.02
CA MET A 307 -2.29 -29.98 4.38
C MET A 307 -2.36 -31.39 4.97
N ARG A 308 -3.27 -31.64 5.92
CA ARG A 308 -3.47 -32.96 6.53
C ARG A 308 -3.94 -33.99 5.51
N ALA A 309 -4.90 -33.62 4.66
CA ALA A 309 -5.38 -34.50 3.59
C ALA A 309 -4.26 -34.90 2.62
N GLN A 310 -3.31 -34.02 2.36
CA GLN A 310 -2.12 -34.26 1.54
C GLN A 310 -0.99 -34.98 2.30
N GLY A 311 -1.17 -35.22 3.61
CA GLY A 311 -0.22 -35.98 4.44
C GLY A 311 1.01 -35.18 4.86
N TRP A 312 0.92 -33.85 4.93
CA TRP A 312 2.02 -33.00 5.42
C TRP A 312 2.41 -33.33 6.87
N ASP A 313 1.43 -33.64 7.71
CA ASP A 313 1.58 -34.08 9.10
C ASP A 313 2.32 -35.43 9.27
N LYS A 314 2.47 -36.18 8.16
CA LYS A 314 3.15 -37.48 8.15
C LYS A 314 4.54 -37.45 7.56
N LYS A 315 4.95 -36.30 7.00
CA LYS A 315 6.29 -36.13 6.44
C LYS A 315 7.32 -36.05 7.58
N PRO A 316 8.45 -36.77 7.48
CA PRO A 316 9.48 -36.73 8.51
C PRO A 316 9.99 -35.32 8.74
N GLY A 317 10.08 -34.89 10.00
CA GLY A 317 10.59 -33.59 10.41
C GLY A 317 9.63 -32.42 10.19
N VAL A 318 8.43 -32.64 9.65
CA VAL A 318 7.42 -31.59 9.49
C VAL A 318 6.59 -31.44 10.75
N VAL A 319 6.43 -30.18 11.18
CA VAL A 319 5.58 -29.78 12.31
C VAL A 319 4.64 -28.69 11.82
N ILE A 320 3.33 -28.92 11.88
CA ILE A 320 2.30 -27.95 11.52
C ILE A 320 1.85 -27.24 12.78
N HIS A 321 1.96 -25.92 12.81
CA HIS A 321 1.41 -25.04 13.82
C HIS A 321 0.16 -24.39 13.26
N GLU A 322 -1.00 -24.70 13.88
CA GLU A 322 -2.28 -24.14 13.48
C GLU A 322 -2.56 -22.88 14.26
N GLY A 323 -2.86 -21.81 13.58
CA GLY A 323 -3.21 -20.52 14.17
C GLY A 323 -2.44 -19.38 13.54
N ARG A 324 -2.75 -18.19 14.00
CA ARG A 324 -2.03 -16.99 13.58
C ARG A 324 -0.58 -17.06 14.04
N TRP A 325 0.32 -16.54 13.23
CA TRP A 325 1.75 -16.53 13.58
C TRP A 325 2.02 -15.76 14.89
N GLN A 326 1.26 -14.69 15.16
CA GLN A 326 1.34 -13.91 16.40
C GLN A 326 1.16 -14.77 17.65
N ASP A 327 0.23 -15.75 17.58
CA ASP A 327 -0.05 -16.65 18.70
C ASP A 327 0.99 -17.77 18.86
N VAL A 328 1.63 -18.17 17.76
CA VAL A 328 2.52 -19.31 17.70
C VAL A 328 3.98 -18.93 18.01
N VAL A 329 4.47 -17.82 17.43
CA VAL A 329 5.92 -17.52 17.45
C VAL A 329 6.44 -17.20 18.83
N ALA A 330 5.64 -16.57 19.70
CA ALA A 330 6.03 -16.31 21.10
C ALA A 330 6.39 -17.60 21.82
N GLY A 331 5.58 -18.66 21.66
CA GLY A 331 5.84 -19.96 22.23
C GLY A 331 7.08 -20.65 21.65
N LEU A 332 7.42 -20.43 20.38
CA LEU A 332 8.67 -20.95 19.79
C LEU A 332 9.90 -20.24 20.37
N VAL A 333 9.82 -18.93 20.57
CA VAL A 333 10.89 -18.14 21.22
C VAL A 333 11.08 -18.59 22.66
N GLU A 334 10.02 -18.75 23.46
CA GLU A 334 10.09 -19.24 24.85
C GLU A 334 10.72 -20.63 24.94
N GLN A 335 10.49 -21.48 23.97
CA GLN A 335 11.09 -22.82 23.88
C GLN A 335 12.51 -22.80 23.33
N ASN A 336 13.05 -21.64 23.00
CA ASN A 336 14.37 -21.46 22.39
C ASN A 336 14.53 -22.27 21.08
N VAL A 337 13.47 -22.37 20.28
CA VAL A 337 13.56 -22.99 18.95
C VAL A 337 14.24 -22.03 18.01
N VAL A 338 15.26 -22.53 17.29
CA VAL A 338 16.08 -21.72 16.38
C VAL A 338 16.10 -22.36 15.00
N PHE A 339 16.00 -21.52 13.97
CA PHE A 339 15.94 -21.91 12.56
C PHE A 339 17.15 -21.39 11.77
N ASP A 340 17.59 -22.17 10.81
CA ASP A 340 18.64 -21.79 9.85
C ASP A 340 18.07 -20.99 8.67
N ALA A 341 16.77 -21.14 8.41
CA ALA A 341 16.03 -20.44 7.37
C ALA A 341 14.61 -20.10 7.83
N ILE A 342 14.19 -18.87 7.61
CA ILE A 342 12.83 -18.40 7.88
C ILE A 342 12.28 -17.75 6.60
N TYR A 343 11.05 -18.13 6.22
CA TYR A 343 10.30 -17.50 5.13
C TYR A 343 8.94 -17.01 5.64
N PHE A 344 8.55 -15.80 5.23
CA PHE A 344 7.29 -15.18 5.62
C PHE A 344 6.48 -14.78 4.40
N ASP A 345 5.27 -15.33 4.30
CA ASP A 345 4.36 -15.07 3.18
C ASP A 345 2.91 -15.26 3.66
N THR A 346 2.34 -14.19 4.18
CA THR A 346 0.96 -14.17 4.68
C THR A 346 0.06 -13.37 3.75
N PHE A 347 -1.21 -13.77 3.69
CA PHE A 347 -2.22 -13.09 2.88
C PHE A 347 -3.08 -12.15 3.74
N ALA A 348 -3.45 -10.99 3.18
CA ALA A 348 -4.37 -10.02 3.77
C ALA A 348 -3.89 -9.42 5.11
N GLU A 349 -2.61 -9.34 5.32
CA GLU A 349 -2.00 -8.59 6.42
C GLU A 349 -1.38 -7.29 5.92
N GLU A 350 -1.40 -6.26 6.75
CA GLU A 350 -0.77 -4.97 6.50
C GLU A 350 0.75 -5.07 6.66
N TYR A 351 1.48 -4.07 6.16
CA TYR A 351 2.94 -3.99 6.30
C TYR A 351 3.40 -4.11 7.76
N LYS A 352 2.62 -3.57 8.70
CA LYS A 352 2.91 -3.66 10.14
C LYS A 352 3.14 -5.09 10.60
N ALA A 353 2.38 -6.07 10.09
CA ALA A 353 2.52 -7.47 10.46
C ALA A 353 3.92 -8.03 10.09
N LEU A 354 4.41 -7.73 8.89
CA LEU A 354 5.76 -8.11 8.47
C LEU A 354 6.82 -7.40 9.33
N ARG A 355 6.66 -6.10 9.59
CA ARG A 355 7.57 -5.31 10.41
C ARG A 355 7.68 -5.85 11.84
N ASP A 356 6.54 -6.12 12.48
CA ASP A 356 6.49 -6.69 13.82
C ASP A 356 7.11 -8.09 13.86
N PHE A 357 6.88 -8.92 12.83
CA PHE A 357 7.46 -10.25 12.75
C PHE A 357 9.00 -10.21 12.73
N PHE A 358 9.60 -9.43 11.83
CA PHE A 358 11.07 -9.39 11.78
C PHE A 358 11.69 -8.56 12.92
N GLY A 359 11.03 -7.50 13.38
CA GLY A 359 11.54 -6.62 14.42
C GLY A 359 11.49 -7.23 15.82
N GLU A 360 10.48 -8.06 16.11
CA GLU A 360 10.27 -8.60 17.44
C GLU A 360 10.69 -10.09 17.57
N TYR A 361 10.47 -10.90 16.53
CA TYR A 361 10.55 -12.35 16.66
C TYR A 361 11.70 -12.99 15.89
N VAL A 362 12.03 -12.53 14.68
CA VAL A 362 13.09 -13.16 13.86
C VAL A 362 14.42 -13.14 14.59
N ILE A 363 14.73 -12.09 15.36
CA ILE A 363 15.95 -12.00 16.20
C ILE A 363 16.07 -13.19 17.17
N GLY A 364 14.94 -13.63 17.75
CA GLY A 364 14.92 -14.76 18.70
C GLY A 364 14.82 -16.13 18.04
N LEU A 365 14.41 -16.19 16.78
CA LEU A 365 14.13 -17.43 16.06
C LEU A 365 15.21 -17.81 15.03
N LEU A 366 15.98 -16.85 14.53
CA LEU A 366 16.98 -17.08 13.48
C LEU A 366 18.35 -17.41 14.08
N ASP A 367 18.99 -18.44 13.52
CA ASP A 367 20.39 -18.75 13.85
C ASP A 367 21.32 -17.61 13.40
N SER A 368 22.44 -17.40 14.10
CA SER A 368 23.39 -16.34 13.80
C SER A 368 23.90 -16.34 12.34
N GLU A 369 23.96 -17.52 11.71
CA GLU A 369 24.34 -17.70 10.31
C GLU A 369 23.12 -17.96 9.41
N GLY A 370 21.92 -17.83 9.99
CA GLY A 370 20.64 -18.08 9.32
C GLY A 370 20.28 -17.02 8.28
N ARG A 371 19.24 -17.31 7.52
CA ARG A 371 18.70 -16.41 6.49
C ARG A 371 17.20 -16.24 6.66
N PHE A 372 16.77 -14.99 6.56
CA PHE A 372 15.36 -14.61 6.52
C PHE A 372 14.98 -14.11 5.13
N GLY A 373 13.80 -14.44 4.67
CA GLY A 373 13.22 -13.94 3.44
C GLY A 373 11.70 -13.85 3.55
N PHE A 374 11.10 -13.06 2.70
CA PHE A 374 9.66 -12.85 2.67
C PHE A 374 9.17 -12.59 1.25
N PHE A 375 7.87 -12.80 0.99
CA PHE A 375 7.26 -12.40 -0.27
C PHE A 375 7.11 -10.88 -0.31
N ASN A 376 7.87 -10.23 -1.17
CA ASN A 376 7.86 -8.77 -1.33
C ASN A 376 6.75 -8.35 -2.29
N GLY A 377 5.50 -8.41 -1.84
CA GLY A 377 4.31 -8.12 -2.64
C GLY A 377 3.64 -6.78 -2.33
N LEU A 378 4.14 -6.01 -1.35
CA LEU A 378 3.52 -4.78 -0.89
C LEU A 378 3.49 -3.70 -1.98
N GLY A 379 2.28 -3.24 -2.31
CA GLY A 379 2.08 -2.19 -3.32
C GLY A 379 2.40 -2.64 -4.75
N ALA A 380 2.52 -3.96 -5.04
CA ALA A 380 2.87 -4.48 -6.35
C ALA A 380 1.78 -4.31 -7.43
N ASP A 381 0.62 -3.80 -7.05
CA ASP A 381 -0.43 -3.32 -7.95
C ASP A 381 -0.09 -1.96 -8.58
N ARG A 382 0.97 -1.27 -8.09
CA ARG A 382 1.47 0.01 -8.61
C ARG A 382 2.96 0.16 -8.38
N LYS A 383 3.70 0.43 -9.45
CA LYS A 383 5.17 0.54 -9.39
C LYS A 383 5.66 1.53 -8.32
N VAL A 384 5.04 2.70 -8.21
CA VAL A 384 5.48 3.71 -7.25
C VAL A 384 5.30 3.26 -5.81
N CYS A 385 4.18 2.58 -5.50
CA CYS A 385 3.92 2.02 -4.17
C CYS A 385 4.94 0.92 -3.84
N TYR A 386 5.17 0.01 -4.78
CA TYR A 386 6.17 -1.05 -4.62
C TYR A 386 7.58 -0.49 -4.36
N ASP A 387 7.99 0.54 -5.09
CA ASP A 387 9.29 1.19 -4.91
C ASP A 387 9.39 1.92 -3.55
N VAL A 388 8.29 2.53 -3.08
CA VAL A 388 8.21 3.17 -1.75
C VAL A 388 8.32 2.11 -0.65
N TYR A 389 7.47 1.09 -0.67
CA TYR A 389 7.46 0.07 0.39
C TYR A 389 8.73 -0.78 0.40
N THR A 390 9.34 -1.07 -0.76
CA THR A 390 10.65 -1.75 -0.79
C THR A 390 11.73 -0.95 -0.06
N LYS A 391 11.75 0.39 -0.21
CA LYS A 391 12.71 1.24 0.52
C LYS A 391 12.41 1.29 2.02
N ILE A 392 11.14 1.34 2.40
CA ILE A 392 10.74 1.35 3.82
C ILE A 392 11.16 0.03 4.49
N VAL A 393 10.81 -1.09 3.88
CA VAL A 393 11.18 -2.42 4.38
C VAL A 393 12.71 -2.55 4.53
N GLU A 394 13.50 -2.06 3.56
CA GLU A 394 14.96 -2.09 3.66
C GLU A 394 15.47 -1.27 4.85
N MET A 395 14.88 -0.10 5.10
CA MET A 395 15.26 0.75 6.25
C MET A 395 14.86 0.11 7.57
N ASP A 396 13.65 -0.43 7.70
CA ASP A 396 13.18 -1.07 8.93
C ASP A 396 13.95 -2.37 9.22
N LEU A 397 14.29 -3.15 8.20
CA LEU A 397 15.17 -4.32 8.33
C LEU A 397 16.56 -3.92 8.84
N PHE A 398 17.14 -2.84 8.30
CA PHE A 398 18.42 -2.34 8.76
C PHE A 398 18.35 -1.87 10.22
N GLU A 399 17.31 -1.15 10.62
CA GLU A 399 17.06 -0.75 12.01
C GLU A 399 16.88 -1.95 12.94
N ALA A 400 16.27 -3.04 12.44
CA ALA A 400 16.13 -4.31 13.16
C ALA A 400 17.42 -5.15 13.19
N GLY A 401 18.51 -4.69 12.58
CA GLY A 401 19.82 -5.35 12.63
C GLY A 401 20.07 -6.35 11.49
N PHE A 402 19.35 -6.22 10.38
CA PHE A 402 19.53 -7.06 9.19
C PHE A 402 20.21 -6.31 8.05
N ASP A 403 21.14 -6.99 7.39
CA ASP A 403 21.65 -6.64 6.06
C ASP A 403 20.85 -7.41 5.01
N THR A 404 20.32 -6.70 4.01
CA THR A 404 19.42 -7.27 3.00
C THR A 404 20.04 -7.22 1.61
N GLU A 405 20.23 -8.39 1.02
CA GLU A 405 20.61 -8.54 -0.39
C GLU A 405 19.33 -8.63 -1.24
N TRP A 406 19.22 -7.79 -2.28
CA TRP A 406 18.10 -7.79 -3.22
C TRP A 406 18.52 -8.40 -4.55
N GLU A 407 17.78 -9.41 -5.04
CA GLU A 407 17.95 -9.97 -6.37
C GLU A 407 16.75 -9.58 -7.23
N GLU A 408 16.99 -8.96 -8.40
CA GLU A 408 15.92 -8.65 -9.34
C GLU A 408 15.63 -9.86 -10.23
N MET A 409 14.36 -10.27 -10.28
CA MET A 409 13.87 -11.37 -11.11
C MET A 409 12.82 -10.87 -12.10
N PRO A 410 12.92 -11.21 -13.38
CA PRO A 410 11.91 -10.85 -14.36
C PRO A 410 10.60 -11.62 -14.11
N ILE A 411 9.47 -10.92 -14.22
CA ILE A 411 8.14 -11.51 -14.19
C ILE A 411 7.61 -11.56 -15.64
N PRO A 412 7.06 -12.68 -16.09
CA PRO A 412 6.43 -12.76 -17.40
C PRO A 412 5.20 -11.85 -17.47
N ASP A 413 4.74 -11.55 -18.69
CA ASP A 413 3.49 -10.81 -18.89
C ASP A 413 2.30 -11.66 -18.42
N LEU A 414 1.85 -11.42 -17.19
CA LEU A 414 0.77 -12.17 -16.56
C LEU A 414 -0.59 -11.91 -17.23
N ASP A 415 -0.76 -10.72 -17.82
CA ASP A 415 -1.98 -10.38 -18.57
C ASP A 415 -2.04 -11.16 -19.89
N ALA A 416 -0.96 -11.16 -20.64
CA ALA A 416 -0.89 -11.90 -21.90
C ALA A 416 -1.01 -13.43 -21.68
N ASN A 417 -0.58 -13.93 -20.53
CA ASN A 417 -0.69 -15.33 -20.15
C ASN A 417 -2.07 -15.72 -19.61
N GLY A 418 -2.97 -14.75 -19.38
CA GLY A 418 -4.31 -14.99 -18.84
C GLY A 418 -4.35 -15.36 -17.35
N GLU A 419 -3.30 -15.05 -16.59
CA GLU A 419 -3.20 -15.42 -15.17
C GLU A 419 -4.34 -14.81 -14.33
N TRP A 420 -4.86 -13.66 -14.73
CA TRP A 420 -5.91 -12.95 -14.04
C TRP A 420 -7.33 -13.33 -14.44
N GLU A 421 -7.53 -14.34 -15.30
CA GLU A 421 -8.86 -14.80 -15.67
C GLU A 421 -9.60 -15.35 -14.44
N GLY A 422 -10.76 -14.76 -14.12
CA GLY A 422 -11.58 -15.13 -12.96
C GLY A 422 -11.06 -14.62 -11.61
N VAL A 423 -10.04 -13.78 -11.59
CA VAL A 423 -9.53 -13.10 -10.39
C VAL A 423 -10.11 -11.69 -10.32
N ARG A 424 -10.70 -11.32 -9.18
CA ARG A 424 -11.37 -10.01 -9.01
C ARG A 424 -10.39 -8.84 -9.09
N ARG A 425 -9.22 -8.96 -8.45
CA ARG A 425 -8.20 -7.91 -8.36
C ARG A 425 -6.82 -8.48 -8.70
N LYS A 426 -6.14 -7.82 -9.64
CA LYS A 426 -4.73 -8.09 -9.90
C LYS A 426 -3.91 -7.54 -8.75
N TYR A 427 -3.15 -8.38 -8.08
CA TYR A 427 -2.25 -7.95 -7.00
C TYR A 427 -0.82 -7.69 -7.48
N TRP A 428 -0.53 -8.03 -8.76
CA TRP A 428 0.78 -7.85 -9.38
C TRP A 428 0.64 -7.29 -10.78
N VAL A 429 1.34 -6.16 -11.08
CA VAL A 429 1.35 -5.53 -12.41
C VAL A 429 2.77 -5.21 -12.90
N LEU A 430 3.79 -5.65 -12.17
CA LEU A 430 5.18 -5.30 -12.43
C LEU A 430 5.86 -6.39 -13.26
N ASP A 431 6.85 -5.99 -14.05
CA ASP A 431 7.70 -6.86 -14.86
C ASP A 431 8.93 -7.38 -14.09
N THR A 432 9.13 -6.93 -12.87
CA THR A 432 10.30 -7.25 -12.06
C THR A 432 9.90 -7.44 -10.59
N TYR A 433 10.37 -8.52 -10.00
CA TYR A 433 10.26 -8.83 -8.58
C TYR A 433 11.62 -8.59 -7.90
N ARG A 434 11.63 -7.94 -6.74
CA ARG A 434 12.82 -7.80 -5.89
C ARG A 434 12.75 -8.80 -4.76
N LEU A 435 13.61 -9.80 -4.85
CA LEU A 435 13.70 -10.92 -3.92
C LEU A 435 14.65 -10.56 -2.76
N PRO A 436 14.16 -10.51 -1.50
CA PRO A 436 14.97 -10.23 -0.34
C PRO A 436 15.66 -11.47 0.22
N THR A 437 16.90 -11.32 0.63
CA THR A 437 17.63 -12.28 1.48
C THR A 437 18.31 -11.51 2.60
N CYS A 438 17.81 -11.67 3.83
CA CYS A 438 18.25 -10.94 5.02
C CYS A 438 19.16 -11.82 5.87
N LYS A 439 20.20 -11.21 6.43
CA LYS A 439 21.14 -11.80 7.39
C LYS A 439 21.39 -10.81 8.50
N PHE A 440 21.81 -11.25 9.67
CA PHE A 440 22.26 -10.33 10.70
C PHE A 440 23.47 -9.51 10.22
N ILE A 441 23.50 -8.23 10.61
CA ILE A 441 24.63 -7.34 10.39
C ILE A 441 25.81 -7.89 11.20
N ALA A 442 26.99 -8.07 10.56
CA ALA A 442 28.21 -8.62 11.16
C ALA A 442 28.92 -7.60 12.06
#